data_5a5044b6d6c007284e7851bc36e07f56
#
_entry.id   5a5044b6d6c007284e7851bc36e07f56
#
_cell.length_a   1.000
_cell.length_b   1.000
_cell.length_c   1.000
_cell.angle_alpha   90.00
_cell.angle_beta   90.00
_cell.angle_gamma   90.00
#
_symmetry.space_group_name_H-M   'P 1'
#
loop_
_entity.id
_entity.type
_entity.pdbx_description
1 polymer ?
#
loop_
_entity_poly.entity_id
_entity_poly.type
_entity_poly.pdbx_seq_one_letter_code
_entity_poly.pdbx_strand_id
1 'polypeptide(L)'
;YSFRDDKLLDEVKLVRSVIYLARSIRSKNNVKNRQPLSELCVALSDSEGNAVVESFKDIIAEELSVKCVKILESAESVAEIKYAPNFNEIRNRYPDRIPDIIKAVKSGKFKLGEKAVLNINGTDEEFDAEVILVTYQAKAGQHVASDKGIVVSLDLTITDELRDEGFARDIVRSIQDARRKLGCAITDRISMKLTGDVPASW
;
A
#
# COMPACT_ATOMS: atom_id res chain seq x y z
N TYR A 1 8.28 -29.92 -18.92
CA TYR A 1 8.18 -28.53 -19.34
C TYR A 1 7.83 -27.70 -18.14
N SER A 2 8.78 -26.90 -17.61
CA SER A 2 8.47 -25.93 -16.55
C SER A 2 8.10 -24.62 -17.23
N PHE A 3 6.81 -24.31 -17.26
CA PHE A 3 6.30 -22.97 -17.67
C PHE A 3 6.30 -21.97 -16.52
N ARG A 4 7.17 -22.16 -15.54
CA ARG A 4 7.24 -21.29 -14.39
C ARG A 4 8.14 -20.09 -14.72
N ASP A 5 7.55 -18.91 -14.76
CA ASP A 5 8.25 -17.63 -14.86
C ASP A 5 8.42 -17.07 -13.44
N ASP A 6 9.60 -17.28 -12.87
CA ASP A 6 9.89 -16.85 -11.50
C ASP A 6 9.93 -15.31 -11.39
N LYS A 7 10.37 -14.61 -12.44
CA LYS A 7 10.36 -13.16 -12.49
C LYS A 7 8.94 -12.61 -12.41
N LEU A 8 8.03 -13.10 -13.26
CA LEU A 8 6.62 -12.70 -13.23
C LEU A 8 5.98 -13.01 -11.87
N LEU A 9 6.34 -14.13 -11.24
CA LEU A 9 5.84 -14.46 -9.91
C LEU A 9 6.26 -13.44 -8.84
N ASP A 10 7.49 -12.94 -8.91
CA ASP A 10 7.98 -11.94 -7.97
C ASP A 10 7.37 -10.57 -8.25
N GLU A 11 7.19 -10.18 -9.50
CA GLU A 11 6.45 -8.99 -9.90
C GLU A 11 5.01 -9.02 -9.37
N VAL A 12 4.31 -10.13 -9.56
CA VAL A 12 2.92 -10.30 -9.05
C VAL A 12 2.87 -10.28 -7.52
N LYS A 13 3.86 -10.83 -6.82
CA LYS A 13 3.94 -10.73 -5.35
C LYS A 13 4.06 -9.28 -4.89
N LEU A 14 4.90 -8.48 -5.56
CA LEU A 14 5.05 -7.06 -5.27
C LEU A 14 3.71 -6.32 -5.45
N VAL A 15 3.05 -6.50 -6.60
CA VAL A 15 1.75 -5.89 -6.89
C VAL A 15 0.70 -6.29 -5.85
N ARG A 16 0.65 -7.55 -5.46
CA ARG A 16 -0.26 -8.03 -4.40
C ARG A 16 0.03 -7.39 -3.05
N SER A 17 1.30 -7.15 -2.72
CA SER A 17 1.68 -6.45 -1.49
C SER A 17 1.19 -5.00 -1.50
N VAL A 18 1.32 -4.28 -2.61
CA VAL A 18 0.78 -2.93 -2.79
C VAL A 18 -0.74 -2.92 -2.60
N ILE A 19 -1.46 -3.84 -3.28
CA ILE A 19 -2.92 -3.96 -3.17
C ILE A 19 -3.34 -4.28 -1.73
N TYR A 20 -2.63 -5.19 -1.06
CA TYR A 20 -2.91 -5.56 0.33
C TYR A 20 -2.75 -4.36 1.28
N LEU A 21 -1.67 -3.60 1.15
CA LEU A 21 -1.43 -2.39 1.96
C LEU A 21 -2.52 -1.35 1.73
N ALA A 22 -2.89 -1.08 0.48
CA ALA A 22 -3.97 -0.14 0.15
C ALA A 22 -5.33 -0.58 0.74
N ARG A 23 -5.65 -1.87 0.66
CA ARG A 23 -6.86 -2.43 1.29
C ARG A 23 -6.84 -2.33 2.80
N SER A 24 -5.66 -2.47 3.42
CA SER A 24 -5.51 -2.28 4.87
C SER A 24 -5.84 -0.86 5.30
N ILE A 25 -5.44 0.15 4.51
CA ILE A 25 -5.80 1.56 4.74
C ILE A 25 -7.32 1.74 4.65
N ARG A 26 -7.96 1.21 3.62
CA ARG A 26 -9.43 1.26 3.45
C ARG A 26 -10.14 0.64 4.67
N SER A 27 -9.72 -0.55 5.07
CA SER A 27 -10.30 -1.27 6.21
C SER A 27 -10.18 -0.49 7.52
N LYS A 28 -8.99 0.07 7.80
CA LYS A 28 -8.76 0.89 9.02
C LYS A 28 -9.62 2.14 9.07
N ASN A 29 -10.01 2.68 7.91
CA ASN A 29 -10.81 3.91 7.79
C ASN A 29 -12.28 3.64 7.43
N ASN A 30 -12.73 2.38 7.46
CA ASN A 30 -14.10 1.97 7.13
C ASN A 30 -14.56 2.39 5.72
N VAL A 31 -13.64 2.48 4.76
CA VAL A 31 -13.95 2.79 3.36
C VAL A 31 -14.20 1.51 2.59
N LYS A 32 -15.38 1.39 1.97
CA LYS A 32 -15.74 0.22 1.15
C LYS A 32 -14.74 0.03 0.00
N ASN A 33 -14.37 -1.22 -0.33
CA ASN A 33 -13.46 -1.50 -1.46
C ASN A 33 -13.98 -1.02 -2.82
N ARG A 34 -15.30 -0.90 -2.98
CA ARG A 34 -15.94 -0.41 -4.20
C ARG A 34 -16.10 1.08 -4.28
N GLN A 35 -15.93 1.80 -3.15
CA GLN A 35 -15.95 3.25 -3.18
C GLN A 35 -14.78 3.73 -4.02
N PRO A 36 -15.03 4.40 -5.16
CA PRO A 36 -13.95 4.99 -5.93
C PRO A 36 -13.23 6.05 -5.10
N LEU A 37 -11.89 6.09 -5.24
CA LEU A 37 -11.03 7.10 -4.66
C LEU A 37 -10.22 7.77 -5.76
N SER A 38 -9.71 8.97 -5.48
CA SER A 38 -8.97 9.77 -6.44
C SER A 38 -7.61 9.15 -6.76
N GLU A 39 -6.81 8.85 -5.75
CA GLU A 39 -5.39 8.59 -5.93
C GLU A 39 -4.83 7.55 -4.95
N LEU A 40 -3.98 6.69 -5.49
CA LEU A 40 -3.04 5.85 -4.77
C LEU A 40 -1.61 6.34 -5.06
N CYS A 41 -0.85 6.63 -4.01
CA CYS A 41 0.58 6.88 -4.12
C CYS A 41 1.36 5.65 -3.63
N VAL A 42 2.40 5.26 -4.36
CA VAL A 42 3.29 4.15 -4.03
C VAL A 42 4.74 4.65 -4.03
N ALA A 43 5.49 4.37 -2.99
CA ALA A 43 6.92 4.61 -2.93
C ALA A 43 7.65 3.30 -2.63
N LEU A 44 8.68 3.03 -3.40
CA LEU A 44 9.56 1.87 -3.25
C LEU A 44 11.01 2.34 -3.18
N SER A 45 11.84 1.57 -2.48
CA SER A 45 13.26 1.91 -2.31
C SER A 45 14.09 1.66 -3.57
N ASP A 46 13.59 0.82 -4.49
CA ASP A 46 14.31 0.38 -5.68
C ASP A 46 13.60 0.80 -6.97
N SER A 47 14.39 1.05 -8.01
CA SER A 47 13.90 1.47 -9.33
C SER A 47 13.23 0.34 -10.11
N GLU A 48 13.62 -0.92 -9.86
CA GLU A 48 13.05 -2.08 -10.53
C GLU A 48 11.60 -2.29 -10.05
N GLY A 49 11.36 -2.22 -8.75
CA GLY A 49 10.02 -2.27 -8.17
C GLY A 49 9.12 -1.14 -8.68
N ASN A 50 9.66 0.07 -8.84
CA ASN A 50 8.92 1.20 -9.43
C ASN A 50 8.50 0.90 -10.88
N ALA A 51 9.37 0.32 -11.70
CA ALA A 51 9.05 -0.07 -13.07
C ALA A 51 7.96 -1.16 -13.12
N VAL A 52 7.99 -2.11 -12.18
CA VAL A 52 6.93 -3.13 -12.03
C VAL A 52 5.59 -2.46 -11.71
N VAL A 53 5.53 -1.59 -10.70
CA VAL A 53 4.28 -0.90 -10.34
C VAL A 53 3.75 -0.07 -11.52
N GLU A 54 4.63 0.60 -12.27
CA GLU A 54 4.23 1.36 -13.47
C GLU A 54 3.62 0.44 -14.55
N SER A 55 4.19 -0.75 -14.76
CA SER A 55 3.67 -1.70 -15.76
C SER A 55 2.32 -2.31 -15.39
N PHE A 56 2.01 -2.41 -14.09
CA PHE A 56 0.76 -2.96 -13.56
C PHE A 56 -0.21 -1.89 -13.06
N LYS A 57 0.04 -0.61 -13.29
CA LYS A 57 -0.75 0.49 -12.69
C LYS A 57 -2.24 0.42 -13.00
N ASP A 58 -2.62 0.03 -14.22
CA ASP A 58 -4.02 -0.06 -14.63
C ASP A 58 -4.74 -1.18 -13.87
N ILE A 59 -4.08 -2.33 -13.69
CA ILE A 59 -4.60 -3.46 -12.91
C ILE A 59 -4.74 -3.07 -11.44
N ILE A 60 -3.75 -2.37 -10.88
CA ILE A 60 -3.79 -1.87 -9.50
C ILE A 60 -4.93 -0.88 -9.33
N ALA A 61 -5.10 0.05 -10.28
CA ALA A 61 -6.16 1.07 -10.25
C ALA A 61 -7.56 0.44 -10.30
N GLU A 62 -7.77 -0.54 -11.18
CA GLU A 62 -9.03 -1.27 -11.30
C GLU A 62 -9.33 -2.06 -10.02
N GLU A 63 -8.37 -2.85 -9.54
CA GLU A 63 -8.51 -3.72 -8.37
C GLU A 63 -8.78 -2.94 -7.07
N LEU A 64 -8.24 -1.74 -6.97
CA LEU A 64 -8.44 -0.84 -5.83
C LEU A 64 -9.56 0.18 -6.04
N SER A 65 -10.16 0.25 -7.22
CA SER A 65 -11.12 1.30 -7.58
C SER A 65 -10.56 2.71 -7.31
N VAL A 66 -9.34 2.99 -7.77
CA VAL A 66 -8.73 4.32 -7.74
C VAL A 66 -8.63 4.89 -9.14
N LYS A 67 -8.70 6.22 -9.29
CA LYS A 67 -8.63 6.88 -10.59
C LYS A 67 -7.22 7.00 -11.12
N CYS A 68 -6.24 7.09 -10.22
CA CYS A 68 -4.84 7.27 -10.56
C CYS A 68 -3.94 6.50 -9.60
N VAL A 69 -2.86 5.94 -10.15
CA VAL A 69 -1.74 5.39 -9.37
C VAL A 69 -0.52 6.23 -9.68
N LYS A 70 0.09 6.83 -8.64
CA LYS A 70 1.31 7.63 -8.74
C LYS A 70 2.46 6.94 -8.05
N ILE A 71 3.60 6.90 -8.71
CA ILE A 71 4.85 6.45 -8.11
C ILE A 71 5.58 7.66 -7.57
N LEU A 72 5.97 7.62 -6.32
CA LEU A 72 6.69 8.67 -5.64
C LEU A 72 8.19 8.36 -5.65
N GLU A 73 9.01 9.37 -5.84
CA GLU A 73 10.48 9.25 -5.75
C GLU A 73 10.94 8.91 -4.32
N SER A 74 10.19 9.37 -3.32
CA SER A 74 10.47 9.12 -1.90
C SER A 74 9.18 9.01 -1.08
N ALA A 75 9.20 8.12 -0.10
CA ALA A 75 8.14 7.99 0.89
C ALA A 75 8.02 9.23 1.81
N GLU A 76 9.05 10.06 1.86
CA GLU A 76 9.08 11.27 2.70
C GLU A 76 8.03 12.32 2.30
N SER A 77 7.52 12.25 1.07
CA SER A 77 6.43 13.13 0.62
C SER A 77 5.12 12.86 1.36
N VAL A 78 4.84 11.62 1.75
CA VAL A 78 3.57 11.18 2.37
C VAL A 78 3.72 10.69 3.81
N ALA A 79 4.94 10.35 4.24
CA ALA A 79 5.22 9.80 5.56
C ALA A 79 6.48 10.42 6.18
N GLU A 80 6.52 10.45 7.51
CA GLU A 80 7.76 10.66 8.27
C GLU A 80 8.43 9.31 8.49
N ILE A 81 9.72 9.24 8.16
CA ILE A 81 10.51 8.04 8.42
C ILE A 81 10.98 8.08 9.87
N LYS A 82 10.70 7.02 10.62
CA LYS A 82 11.19 6.83 11.99
C LYS A 82 12.06 5.59 12.06
N TYR A 83 13.16 5.75 12.74
CA TYR A 83 14.15 4.70 12.95
C TYR A 83 14.09 4.23 14.40
N ALA A 84 14.11 2.92 14.59
CA ALA A 84 14.14 2.30 15.89
C ALA A 84 15.10 1.09 15.89
N PRO A 85 15.71 0.73 17.04
CA PRO A 85 16.50 -0.50 17.12
C PRO A 85 15.61 -1.73 16.96
N ASN A 86 16.01 -2.66 16.10
CA ASN A 86 15.35 -3.96 15.95
C ASN A 86 15.89 -4.94 16.99
N PHE A 87 15.27 -4.98 18.15
CA PHE A 87 15.74 -5.77 19.28
C PHE A 87 15.89 -7.26 18.98
N ASN A 88 15.04 -7.82 18.11
CA ASN A 88 15.11 -9.24 17.78
C ASN A 88 16.37 -9.55 16.96
N GLU A 89 16.63 -8.77 15.90
CA GLU A 89 17.81 -8.96 15.07
C GLU A 89 19.09 -8.64 15.82
N ILE A 90 19.10 -7.57 16.62
CA ILE A 90 20.26 -7.21 17.45
C ILE A 90 20.59 -8.33 18.43
N ARG A 91 19.60 -8.89 19.12
CA ARG A 91 19.80 -9.98 20.09
C ARG A 91 20.31 -11.26 19.41
N ASN A 92 19.77 -11.59 18.23
CA ASN A 92 20.10 -12.82 17.52
C ASN A 92 21.50 -12.78 16.90
N ARG A 93 21.89 -11.64 16.33
CA ARG A 93 23.14 -11.52 15.57
C ARG A 93 24.30 -10.89 16.35
N TYR A 94 23.98 -9.98 17.30
CA TYR A 94 24.99 -9.18 18.01
C TYR A 94 24.71 -9.11 19.53
N PRO A 95 24.63 -10.25 20.22
CA PRO A 95 24.22 -10.28 21.65
C PRO A 95 25.15 -9.46 22.56
N ASP A 96 26.45 -9.40 22.26
CA ASP A 96 27.45 -8.69 23.06
C ASP A 96 27.49 -7.19 22.78
N ARG A 97 26.76 -6.71 21.74
CA ARG A 97 26.79 -5.32 21.26
C ARG A 97 25.43 -4.60 21.42
N ILE A 98 24.48 -5.22 22.11
CA ILE A 98 23.11 -4.71 22.28
C ILE A 98 23.08 -3.24 22.77
N PRO A 99 23.78 -2.87 23.86
CA PRO A 99 23.72 -1.50 24.38
C PRO A 99 24.27 -0.46 23.40
N ASP A 100 25.36 -0.78 22.73
CA ASP A 100 26.06 0.13 21.81
C ASP A 100 25.20 0.42 20.58
N ILE A 101 24.65 -0.64 19.95
CA ILE A 101 23.79 -0.54 18.78
C ILE A 101 22.53 0.28 19.13
N ILE A 102 21.86 -0.04 20.24
CA ILE A 102 20.67 0.69 20.67
C ILE A 102 20.96 2.17 20.88
N LYS A 103 22.09 2.49 21.53
CA LYS A 103 22.50 3.86 21.79
C LYS A 103 22.77 4.63 20.49
N ALA A 104 23.48 3.99 19.54
CA ALA A 104 23.79 4.60 18.24
C ALA A 104 22.53 4.87 17.44
N VAL A 105 21.61 3.88 17.32
CA VAL A 105 20.35 4.05 16.60
C VAL A 105 19.48 5.13 17.22
N LYS A 106 19.30 5.12 18.55
CA LYS A 106 18.50 6.14 19.27
C LYS A 106 19.09 7.56 19.16
N SER A 107 20.39 7.69 19.04
CA SER A 107 21.04 9.01 18.90
C SER A 107 21.01 9.55 17.46
N GLY A 108 20.52 8.76 16.49
CA GLY A 108 20.52 9.14 15.07
C GLY A 108 21.91 9.14 14.42
N LYS A 109 22.93 8.60 15.10
CA LYS A 109 24.32 8.56 14.61
C LYS A 109 24.57 7.31 13.76
N PHE A 110 23.89 7.25 12.63
CA PHE A 110 24.02 6.12 11.69
C PHE A 110 23.78 6.58 10.25
N LYS A 111 24.26 5.75 9.31
CA LYS A 111 23.91 5.81 7.90
C LYS A 111 23.29 4.45 7.52
N LEU A 112 22.18 4.48 6.82
CA LEU A 112 21.49 3.28 6.37
C LEU A 112 21.60 3.15 4.84
N GLY A 113 22.08 2.01 4.39
CA GLY A 113 22.20 1.60 3.00
C GLY A 113 22.02 0.10 2.91
N GLU A 114 22.79 -0.59 2.07
CA GLU A 114 22.83 -2.06 2.06
C GLU A 114 23.23 -2.64 3.43
N LYS A 115 24.08 -1.88 4.15
CA LYS A 115 24.42 -2.10 5.55
C LYS A 115 24.11 -0.88 6.39
N ALA A 116 23.96 -1.09 7.69
CA ALA A 116 23.88 -0.03 8.67
C ALA A 116 25.28 0.33 9.17
N VAL A 117 25.72 1.56 8.94
CA VAL A 117 26.97 2.08 9.50
C VAL A 117 26.62 2.88 10.75
N LEU A 118 26.97 2.36 11.92
CA LEU A 118 26.68 2.95 13.23
C LEU A 118 27.91 3.62 13.80
N ASN A 119 27.80 4.85 14.29
CA ASN A 119 28.89 5.50 15.02
C ASN A 119 28.85 5.08 16.49
N ILE A 120 29.76 4.17 16.87
CA ILE A 120 29.90 3.65 18.23
C ILE A 120 31.18 4.20 18.84
N ASN A 121 31.03 4.98 19.90
CA ASN A 121 32.16 5.59 20.64
C ASN A 121 33.14 6.41 19.74
N GLY A 122 32.63 6.99 18.66
CA GLY A 122 33.43 7.80 17.71
C GLY A 122 34.02 7.02 16.54
N THR A 123 33.78 5.70 16.47
CA THR A 123 34.21 4.84 15.37
C THR A 123 33.00 4.39 14.57
N ASP A 124 33.11 4.44 13.26
CA ASP A 124 32.07 3.93 12.36
C ASP A 124 32.24 2.42 12.16
N GLU A 125 31.24 1.66 12.53
CA GLU A 125 31.22 0.20 12.44
C GLU A 125 30.02 -0.27 11.59
N GLU A 126 30.23 -1.31 10.75
CA GLU A 126 29.21 -1.87 9.88
C GLU A 126 28.45 -3.00 10.56
N PHE A 127 27.11 -2.95 10.40
CA PHE A 127 26.16 -3.96 10.85
C PHE A 127 25.18 -4.30 9.72
N ASP A 128 24.45 -5.39 9.87
CA ASP A 128 23.34 -5.70 8.97
C ASP A 128 22.27 -4.60 9.03
N ALA A 129 21.68 -4.24 7.90
CA ALA A 129 20.68 -3.16 7.84
C ALA A 129 19.46 -3.46 8.72
N GLU A 130 19.13 -4.75 8.91
CA GLU A 130 18.00 -5.21 9.70
C GLU A 130 18.11 -4.89 11.20
N VAL A 131 19.28 -4.47 11.71
CA VAL A 131 19.41 -3.98 13.10
C VAL A 131 18.65 -2.67 13.33
N ILE A 132 18.31 -1.97 12.25
CA ILE A 132 17.49 -0.76 12.26
C ILE A 132 16.10 -1.08 11.70
N LEU A 133 15.09 -0.92 12.54
CA LEU A 133 13.70 -0.99 12.11
C LEU A 133 13.31 0.37 11.52
N VAL A 134 12.96 0.38 10.23
CA VAL A 134 12.42 1.56 9.56
C VAL A 134 10.90 1.51 9.63
N THR A 135 10.29 2.53 10.19
CA THR A 135 8.84 2.67 10.28
C THR A 135 8.40 3.97 9.64
N TYR A 136 7.23 3.95 9.03
CA TYR A 136 6.66 5.10 8.34
C TYR A 136 5.42 5.58 9.10
N GLN A 137 5.46 6.81 9.56
CA GLN A 137 4.31 7.44 10.22
C GLN A 137 3.65 8.41 9.24
N ALA A 138 2.35 8.25 9.01
CA ALA A 138 1.60 9.14 8.13
C ALA A 138 1.75 10.60 8.55
N LYS A 139 2.00 11.49 7.60
CA LYS A 139 1.90 12.93 7.83
C LYS A 139 0.44 13.33 8.05
N ALA A 140 0.22 14.51 8.62
CA ALA A 140 -1.12 15.01 8.87
C ALA A 140 -1.96 15.01 7.57
N GLY A 141 -3.16 14.41 7.65
CA GLY A 141 -4.05 14.29 6.49
C GLY A 141 -3.71 13.17 5.50
N GLN A 142 -2.64 12.41 5.73
CA GLN A 142 -2.25 11.27 4.90
C GLN A 142 -2.67 9.93 5.55
N HIS A 143 -3.04 8.96 4.72
CA HIS A 143 -3.37 7.61 5.16
C HIS A 143 -2.36 6.64 4.57
N VAL A 144 -1.43 6.18 5.38
CA VAL A 144 -0.26 5.42 4.96
C VAL A 144 -0.26 4.01 5.55
N ALA A 145 0.17 3.05 4.77
CA ALA A 145 0.57 1.72 5.22
C ALA A 145 1.91 1.35 4.60
N SER A 146 2.71 0.58 5.32
CA SER A 146 4.02 0.15 4.84
C SER A 146 4.35 -1.27 5.27
N ASP A 147 5.07 -1.98 4.44
CA ASP A 147 5.67 -3.29 4.72
C ASP A 147 6.88 -3.51 3.81
N LYS A 148 7.97 -4.01 4.37
CA LYS A 148 9.19 -4.44 3.63
C LYS A 148 9.69 -3.44 2.60
N GLY A 149 9.75 -2.14 2.95
CA GLY A 149 10.24 -1.10 2.05
C GLY A 149 9.21 -0.58 1.03
N ILE A 150 8.01 -1.15 1.01
CA ILE A 150 6.87 -0.65 0.23
C ILE A 150 6.11 0.33 1.10
N VAL A 151 5.86 1.53 0.61
CA VAL A 151 5.04 2.54 1.28
C VAL A 151 3.89 2.92 0.36
N VAL A 152 2.68 2.87 0.88
CA VAL A 152 1.47 3.15 0.14
C VAL A 152 0.67 4.22 0.86
N SER A 153 0.18 5.22 0.13
CA SER A 153 -0.74 6.23 0.65
C SER A 153 -2.00 6.30 -0.21
N LEU A 154 -3.16 6.40 0.43
CA LEU A 154 -4.45 6.59 -0.22
C LEU A 154 -5.03 7.95 0.13
N ASP A 155 -5.49 8.69 -0.88
CA ASP A 155 -6.38 9.82 -0.67
C ASP A 155 -7.79 9.29 -0.40
N LEU A 156 -8.27 9.50 0.82
CA LEU A 156 -9.60 9.06 1.25
C LEU A 156 -10.66 10.17 1.11
N THR A 157 -10.33 11.29 0.48
CA THR A 157 -11.28 12.36 0.20
C THR A 157 -12.31 11.88 -0.80
N ILE A 158 -13.57 11.88 -0.43
CA ILE A 158 -14.68 11.46 -1.29
C ILE A 158 -15.38 12.72 -1.81
N THR A 159 -15.14 13.05 -3.08
CA THR A 159 -15.88 14.12 -3.78
C THR A 159 -17.32 13.67 -4.10
N ASP A 160 -18.17 14.60 -4.49
CA ASP A 160 -19.54 14.25 -4.86
C ASP A 160 -19.58 13.31 -6.06
N GLU A 161 -18.73 13.52 -7.06
CA GLU A 161 -18.60 12.64 -8.23
C GLU A 161 -18.18 11.22 -7.83
N LEU A 162 -17.20 11.08 -6.91
CA LEU A 162 -16.75 9.77 -6.44
C LEU A 162 -17.82 9.07 -5.58
N ARG A 163 -18.63 9.85 -4.87
CA ARG A 163 -19.77 9.33 -4.10
C ARG A 163 -20.85 8.80 -5.03
N ASP A 164 -21.22 9.58 -6.05
CA ASP A 164 -22.24 9.20 -7.03
C ASP A 164 -21.82 7.96 -7.80
N GLU A 165 -20.56 7.88 -8.25
CA GLU A 165 -20.02 6.68 -8.89
C GLU A 165 -20.04 5.47 -7.95
N GLY A 166 -19.69 5.66 -6.68
CA GLY A 166 -19.76 4.60 -5.67
C GLY A 166 -21.19 4.09 -5.49
N PHE A 167 -22.15 4.99 -5.47
CA PHE A 167 -23.56 4.65 -5.38
C PHE A 167 -24.05 3.90 -6.63
N ALA A 168 -23.66 4.34 -7.84
CA ALA A 168 -23.96 3.63 -9.07
C ALA A 168 -23.45 2.17 -9.04
N ARG A 169 -22.22 1.96 -8.60
CA ARG A 169 -21.64 0.61 -8.45
C ARG A 169 -22.38 -0.26 -7.43
N ASP A 170 -22.84 0.33 -6.33
CA ASP A 170 -23.65 -0.38 -5.33
C ASP A 170 -25.01 -0.78 -5.90
N ILE A 171 -25.66 0.06 -6.75
CA ILE A 171 -26.90 -0.28 -7.47
C ILE A 171 -26.66 -1.43 -8.44
N VAL A 172 -25.65 -1.33 -9.31
CA VAL A 172 -25.32 -2.39 -10.28
C VAL A 172 -25.13 -3.71 -9.56
N ARG A 173 -24.42 -3.72 -8.42
CA ARG A 173 -24.26 -4.92 -7.62
C ARG A 173 -25.59 -5.45 -7.09
N SER A 174 -26.44 -4.58 -6.54
CA SER A 174 -27.73 -4.99 -5.99
C SER A 174 -28.59 -5.63 -7.06
N ILE A 175 -28.52 -5.12 -8.30
CA ILE A 175 -29.19 -5.71 -9.47
C ILE A 175 -28.62 -7.09 -9.78
N GLN A 176 -27.29 -7.24 -9.82
CA GLN A 176 -26.65 -8.55 -10.09
C GLN A 176 -26.96 -9.56 -8.99
N ASP A 177 -26.99 -9.15 -7.73
CA ASP A 177 -27.38 -10.03 -6.61
C ASP A 177 -28.87 -10.44 -6.71
N ALA A 178 -29.76 -9.53 -7.11
CA ALA A 178 -31.17 -9.84 -7.36
C ALA A 178 -31.33 -10.82 -8.54
N ARG A 179 -30.63 -10.62 -9.65
CA ARG A 179 -30.59 -11.55 -10.79
C ARG A 179 -30.19 -12.95 -10.36
N ARG A 180 -29.12 -13.06 -9.57
CA ARG A 180 -28.63 -14.36 -9.06
C ARG A 180 -29.69 -15.04 -8.18
N LYS A 181 -30.34 -14.28 -7.29
CA LYS A 181 -31.40 -14.80 -6.40
C LYS A 181 -32.61 -15.30 -7.19
N LEU A 182 -32.92 -14.67 -8.33
CA LEU A 182 -34.01 -15.06 -9.22
C LEU A 182 -33.63 -16.21 -10.18
N GLY A 183 -32.39 -16.70 -10.14
CA GLY A 183 -31.93 -17.78 -11.02
C GLY A 183 -31.73 -17.36 -12.47
N CYS A 184 -31.58 -16.06 -12.75
CA CYS A 184 -31.37 -15.57 -14.12
C CYS A 184 -30.03 -16.05 -14.67
N ALA A 185 -29.99 -16.49 -15.92
CA ALA A 185 -28.76 -16.75 -16.64
C ALA A 185 -28.01 -15.43 -16.96
N ILE A 186 -26.72 -15.54 -17.27
CA ILE A 186 -25.88 -14.38 -17.59
C ILE A 186 -26.44 -13.62 -18.81
N THR A 187 -26.98 -14.34 -19.79
CA THR A 187 -27.53 -13.82 -21.05
C THR A 187 -28.96 -13.29 -20.94
N ASP A 188 -29.64 -13.55 -19.82
CA ASP A 188 -31.04 -13.12 -19.68
C ASP A 188 -31.14 -11.59 -19.65
N ARG A 189 -32.11 -11.07 -20.41
CA ARG A 189 -32.48 -9.66 -20.36
C ARG A 189 -33.56 -9.47 -19.32
N ILE A 190 -33.42 -8.43 -18.51
CA ILE A 190 -34.39 -8.05 -17.47
C ILE A 190 -34.93 -6.66 -17.74
N SER A 191 -36.20 -6.41 -17.35
CA SER A 191 -36.72 -5.08 -17.20
C SER A 191 -36.61 -4.64 -15.76
N MET A 192 -36.18 -3.40 -15.54
CA MET A 192 -35.90 -2.89 -14.21
C MET A 192 -36.59 -1.50 -14.06
N LYS A 193 -37.16 -1.28 -12.89
CA LYS A 193 -37.69 0.03 -12.51
C LYS A 193 -36.98 0.50 -11.26
N LEU A 194 -36.30 1.62 -11.35
CA LEU A 194 -35.73 2.35 -10.20
C LEU A 194 -36.79 3.34 -9.69
N THR A 195 -37.02 3.35 -8.38
CA THR A 195 -37.91 4.32 -7.71
C THR A 195 -37.15 4.94 -6.56
N GLY A 196 -37.17 6.26 -6.46
CA GLY A 196 -36.45 7.02 -5.43
C GLY A 196 -35.88 8.32 -6.00
N ASP A 197 -35.22 9.08 -5.15
CA ASP A 197 -34.50 10.28 -5.57
C ASP A 197 -33.15 9.82 -6.20
N VAL A 198 -33.01 10.14 -7.48
CA VAL A 198 -31.80 9.85 -8.26
C VAL A 198 -30.98 11.12 -8.34
N PRO A 199 -29.68 11.11 -8.15
CA PRO A 199 -28.84 12.29 -8.34
C PRO A 199 -29.04 12.90 -9.71
N ALA A 200 -29.05 14.24 -9.78
CA ALA A 200 -29.26 14.96 -11.05
C ALA A 200 -28.13 14.72 -12.09
N SER A 201 -27.01 14.12 -11.66
CA SER A 201 -25.87 13.75 -12.50
C SER A 201 -26.07 12.42 -13.25
N TRP A 202 -27.21 11.75 -13.12
CA TRP A 202 -27.51 10.42 -13.72
C TRP A 202 -28.47 10.53 -14.90
#